data_75624655371f4bf0a1067a726d8e1aee
#
_entry.id   75624655371f4bf0a1067a726d8e1aee
#
_cell.length_a   1.000
_cell.length_b   1.000
_cell.length_c   1.000
_cell.angle_alpha   90.00
_cell.angle_beta   90.00
_cell.angle_gamma   90.00
#
_symmetry.space_group_name_H-M   'P 1'
#
loop_
_entity.id
_entity.type
_entity.pdbx_description
1 polymer ?
#
loop_
_entity_poly.entity_id
_entity_poly.type
_entity_poly.pdbx_seq_one_letter_code
_entity_poly.pdbx_strand_id
1 'polypeptide(L)'
;MSAINMQAAIEPGKTYRIVSANREGASLFVKNASLVDKAEVVIWTNTDVPAQQWTVLDAGNGEMLFRNVYTGKYLDASNMSLTQRTEPCSWMLVPIDEAQKTYQLKLQKKYLRVLTTTDGAQPLTGTTAQGWRFEEVEPQNTFDVAARRRMIDGFLEQYVQFKGQNYRTFMNGGWGEAETMEAILDCYEATKEAELLTLYEQCYRYMRYHVGASWNGGTVVSGYDWFGYDFNDDVMWLIIAAIRGYQNTGKQMYLDDAKRNFDLIYRRAYLGYVGMLRWAENSGDRNGSNSCINGPAEVAACYIAAASGDESYYEKARELYENQRQYLFNTVTGHVDDSVVFNPDNSKVVSRNTWASTYNQGTMLGAAVLLYRHYQDSRYKQDADRILAFAKRELCNEFGVVHVCQNADGDFQGFKGILMRYAGLYAREFQDKDTQKWLIGNAFHAYNNLNSLSFGHSAWQTKAAENHQYNGVDYSSSACAFGASTALSAACAVPLDHYYGDDTAMRELPTMAGSNQVGCDARWYTLQGTSVEHPQSGRLYIHGGKKHLVRQ
;
A
#
# COMPACT_ATOMS: atom_id res chain seq x y z
N MET A 1 54.09 11.44 19.91
CA MET A 1 53.47 11.45 18.55
C MET A 1 52.01 11.18 18.76
N SER A 2 51.17 12.21 18.76
CA SER A 2 49.72 12.05 18.84
C SER A 2 49.23 11.52 17.52
N ALA A 3 48.53 10.38 17.51
CA ALA A 3 47.81 9.90 16.38
C ALA A 3 46.74 10.96 15.99
N ILE A 4 46.95 11.64 14.87
CA ILE A 4 45.95 12.47 14.25
C ILE A 4 44.89 11.45 13.78
N ASN A 5 43.75 11.39 14.48
CA ASN A 5 42.56 10.75 13.96
C ASN A 5 42.16 11.51 12.68
N MET A 6 42.61 11.05 11.52
CA MET A 6 42.03 11.46 10.25
C MET A 6 40.57 10.96 10.26
N GLN A 7 39.67 11.85 10.57
CA GLN A 7 38.25 11.60 10.43
C GLN A 7 37.97 11.46 8.94
N ALA A 8 37.41 10.35 8.55
CA ALA A 8 37.37 9.88 7.17
C ALA A 8 36.65 10.86 6.23
N ALA A 9 37.22 11.05 5.05
CA ALA A 9 36.59 11.70 3.90
C ALA A 9 35.23 11.03 3.57
N ILE A 10 34.46 11.63 2.65
CA ILE A 10 33.25 10.99 2.12
C ILE A 10 33.61 9.64 1.49
N GLU A 11 33.01 8.57 1.97
CA GLU A 11 33.35 7.20 1.59
C GLU A 11 32.35 6.66 0.54
N PRO A 12 32.83 6.17 -0.62
CA PRO A 12 31.99 5.40 -1.53
C PRO A 12 31.38 4.16 -0.86
N GLY A 13 30.13 3.86 -1.20
CA GLY A 13 29.33 2.79 -0.61
C GLY A 13 28.51 3.21 0.62
N LYS A 14 28.82 4.35 1.23
CA LYS A 14 28.03 4.89 2.35
C LYS A 14 26.91 5.80 1.88
N THR A 15 25.93 5.98 2.75
CA THR A 15 24.74 6.80 2.51
C THR A 15 24.77 8.06 3.37
N TYR A 16 24.37 9.18 2.79
CA TYR A 16 24.40 10.49 3.43
C TYR A 16 23.12 11.27 3.15
N ARG A 17 22.72 12.12 4.09
CA ARG A 17 21.95 13.32 3.81
C ARG A 17 22.89 14.42 3.35
N ILE A 18 22.56 15.10 2.26
CA ILE A 18 23.33 16.21 1.73
C ILE A 18 22.64 17.50 2.16
N VAL A 19 23.12 18.08 3.27
CA VAL A 19 22.50 19.21 3.97
C VAL A 19 23.05 20.51 3.44
N SER A 20 22.18 21.50 3.21
CA SER A 20 22.61 22.84 2.82
C SER A 20 23.33 23.54 3.98
N ALA A 21 24.56 23.99 3.77
CA ALA A 21 25.29 24.76 4.78
C ALA A 21 24.63 26.11 5.13
N ASN A 22 23.76 26.63 4.24
CA ASN A 22 23.01 27.89 4.46
C ASN A 22 21.71 27.67 5.24
N ARG A 23 21.31 26.41 5.48
CA ARG A 23 20.13 26.06 6.28
C ARG A 23 20.37 24.74 6.98
N GLU A 24 20.72 24.83 8.24
CA GLU A 24 20.83 23.66 9.10
C GLU A 24 19.48 22.89 9.18
N GLY A 25 19.55 21.57 9.14
CA GLY A 25 18.35 20.71 9.19
C GLY A 25 17.53 20.64 7.90
N ALA A 26 18.07 21.10 6.76
CA ALA A 26 17.45 20.90 5.45
C ALA A 26 18.40 20.26 4.45
N SER A 27 17.97 19.21 3.75
CA SER A 27 18.77 18.42 2.84
C SER A 27 18.15 18.30 1.45
N LEU A 28 18.92 17.78 0.50
CA LEU A 28 18.46 17.48 -0.85
C LEU A 28 17.41 16.39 -0.80
N PHE A 29 16.26 16.68 -1.39
CA PHE A 29 15.06 15.84 -1.42
C PHE A 29 14.52 15.71 -2.84
N VAL A 30 14.25 14.50 -3.29
CA VAL A 30 13.53 14.28 -4.55
C VAL A 30 12.08 14.71 -4.34
N LYS A 31 11.69 15.83 -4.94
CA LYS A 31 10.38 16.46 -4.76
C LYS A 31 9.24 15.48 -5.01
N ASN A 32 8.29 15.42 -4.06
CA ASN A 32 7.15 14.50 -4.05
C ASN A 32 7.56 13.01 -4.10
N ALA A 33 8.79 12.67 -3.69
CA ALA A 33 9.37 11.34 -3.85
C ALA A 33 9.14 10.75 -5.27
N SER A 34 9.20 11.60 -6.29
CA SER A 34 8.84 11.26 -7.66
C SER A 34 9.80 10.22 -8.25
N LEU A 35 9.27 9.16 -8.85
CA LEU A 35 10.06 8.14 -9.57
C LEU A 35 10.37 8.52 -11.02
N VAL A 36 9.83 9.64 -11.49
CA VAL A 36 9.99 10.10 -12.88
C VAL A 36 11.41 10.57 -13.14
N ASP A 37 11.94 10.23 -14.32
CA ASP A 37 13.22 10.77 -14.80
C ASP A 37 13.12 12.30 -14.96
N LYS A 38 14.19 13.02 -14.57
CA LYS A 38 14.24 14.49 -14.52
C LYS A 38 13.31 15.15 -13.49
N ALA A 39 12.81 14.39 -12.51
CA ALA A 39 12.09 14.99 -11.38
C ALA A 39 13.00 16.00 -10.64
N GLU A 40 12.39 17.08 -10.15
CA GLU A 40 13.08 18.12 -9.40
C GLU A 40 13.71 17.57 -8.12
N VAL A 41 14.93 17.98 -7.82
CA VAL A 41 15.54 17.81 -6.50
C VAL A 41 15.60 19.19 -5.83
N VAL A 42 15.02 19.28 -4.64
CA VAL A 42 14.84 20.53 -3.89
C VAL A 42 15.52 20.41 -2.51
N ILE A 43 15.66 21.52 -1.79
CA ILE A 43 15.95 21.41 -0.34
C ILE A 43 14.65 21.30 0.44
N TRP A 44 14.66 20.47 1.47
CA TRP A 44 13.52 20.26 2.36
C TRP A 44 13.99 19.98 3.78
N THR A 45 13.19 20.40 4.76
CA THR A 45 13.42 20.06 6.17
C THR A 45 13.64 18.55 6.33
N ASN A 46 14.63 18.15 7.11
CA ASN A 46 14.96 16.73 7.30
C ASN A 46 13.81 15.97 7.97
N THR A 47 13.38 14.87 7.36
CA THR A 47 12.26 14.04 7.78
C THR A 47 12.60 12.55 7.81
N ASP A 48 13.89 12.20 7.70
CA ASP A 48 14.40 10.82 7.72
C ASP A 48 13.75 9.87 6.70
N VAL A 49 13.39 10.40 5.53
CA VAL A 49 12.80 9.60 4.44
C VAL A 49 13.87 9.18 3.43
N PRO A 50 13.76 7.99 2.81
CA PRO A 50 14.74 7.51 1.82
C PRO A 50 14.94 8.45 0.62
N ALA A 51 13.93 9.25 0.24
CA ALA A 51 14.03 10.24 -0.83
C ALA A 51 14.95 11.44 -0.50
N GLN A 52 15.37 11.60 0.78
CA GLN A 52 16.40 12.55 1.24
C GLN A 52 17.79 11.93 1.41
N GLN A 53 17.94 10.64 1.13
CA GLN A 53 19.16 9.89 1.35
C GLN A 53 19.85 9.56 0.01
N TRP A 54 21.17 9.68 0.00
CA TRP A 54 21.97 9.52 -1.21
C TRP A 54 23.17 8.62 -0.94
N THR A 55 23.23 7.48 -1.63
CA THR A 55 24.41 6.61 -1.59
C THR A 55 25.49 7.19 -2.49
N VAL A 56 26.68 7.36 -1.95
CA VAL A 56 27.85 7.83 -2.69
C VAL A 56 28.49 6.65 -3.40
N LEU A 57 28.78 6.80 -4.69
CA LEU A 57 29.48 5.81 -5.50
C LEU A 57 30.72 6.45 -6.13
N ASP A 58 31.78 5.68 -6.28
CA ASP A 58 32.99 6.13 -6.97
C ASP A 58 32.74 6.17 -8.49
N ALA A 59 32.92 7.32 -9.11
CA ALA A 59 32.84 7.49 -10.56
C ALA A 59 34.21 7.34 -11.25
N GLY A 60 35.28 7.17 -10.47
CA GLY A 60 36.66 7.21 -10.91
C GLY A 60 37.21 8.65 -11.01
N ASN A 61 38.54 8.79 -11.14
CA ASN A 61 39.24 10.06 -11.27
C ASN A 61 38.96 11.09 -10.16
N GLY A 62 38.53 10.64 -8.96
CA GLY A 62 38.21 11.51 -7.82
C GLY A 62 36.85 12.18 -7.92
N GLU A 63 36.00 11.76 -8.84
CA GLU A 63 34.60 12.16 -8.93
C GLU A 63 33.67 11.15 -8.27
N MET A 64 32.49 11.62 -7.83
CA MET A 64 31.49 10.83 -7.13
C MET A 64 30.15 10.88 -7.86
N LEU A 65 29.39 9.79 -7.77
CA LEU A 65 27.97 9.74 -8.10
C LEU A 65 27.16 9.76 -6.82
N PHE A 66 26.00 10.39 -6.87
CA PHE A 66 25.04 10.39 -5.76
C PHE A 66 23.77 9.72 -6.24
N ARG A 67 23.54 8.48 -5.76
CA ARG A 67 22.35 7.70 -6.11
C ARG A 67 21.31 7.80 -5.01
N ASN A 68 20.12 8.29 -5.34
CA ASN A 68 19.05 8.40 -4.37
C ASN A 68 18.59 7.02 -3.86
N VAL A 69 18.44 6.86 -2.55
CA VAL A 69 18.09 5.58 -1.93
C VAL A 69 16.69 5.14 -2.32
N TYR A 70 15.73 6.07 -2.45
CA TYR A 70 14.36 5.74 -2.81
C TYR A 70 14.18 5.42 -4.29
N THR A 71 14.70 6.32 -5.16
CA THR A 71 14.38 6.25 -6.59
C THR A 71 15.39 5.43 -7.39
N GLY A 72 16.60 5.20 -6.85
CA GLY A 72 17.73 4.58 -7.56
C GLY A 72 18.37 5.47 -8.63
N LYS A 73 17.87 6.70 -8.81
CA LYS A 73 18.36 7.63 -9.84
C LYS A 73 19.48 8.50 -9.31
N TYR A 74 20.26 9.08 -10.23
CA TYR A 74 21.43 9.87 -9.91
C TYR A 74 21.13 11.36 -9.88
N LEU A 75 21.80 12.08 -8.97
CA LEU A 75 21.77 13.53 -8.87
C LEU A 75 22.37 14.14 -10.12
N ASP A 76 21.63 15.02 -10.80
CA ASP A 76 22.04 15.67 -12.05
C ASP A 76 21.69 17.16 -12.05
N ALA A 77 22.57 17.98 -12.64
CA ALA A 77 22.29 19.37 -12.92
C ALA A 77 22.88 19.81 -14.30
N SER A 78 22.94 18.88 -15.22
CA SER A 78 23.45 19.14 -16.58
C SER A 78 22.70 20.26 -17.30
N ASN A 79 21.43 20.47 -16.99
CA ASN A 79 20.56 21.53 -17.50
C ASN A 79 20.42 22.73 -16.52
N MET A 80 21.42 23.00 -15.70
CA MET A 80 21.49 24.03 -14.65
C MET A 80 20.70 23.74 -13.40
N SER A 81 19.43 23.39 -13.48
CA SER A 81 18.58 23.07 -12.32
C SER A 81 18.84 21.66 -11.82
N LEU A 82 18.81 21.46 -10.50
CA LEU A 82 19.04 20.16 -9.89
C LEU A 82 17.84 19.24 -10.09
N THR A 83 18.13 18.08 -10.67
CA THR A 83 17.14 17.03 -10.94
C THR A 83 17.72 15.66 -10.58
N GLN A 84 16.93 14.63 -10.70
CA GLN A 84 17.43 13.25 -10.73
C GLN A 84 17.35 12.67 -12.15
N ARG A 85 18.26 11.76 -12.51
CA ARG A 85 18.25 11.08 -13.81
C ARG A 85 18.63 9.62 -13.70
N THR A 86 18.13 8.82 -14.65
CA THR A 86 18.53 7.40 -14.79
C THR A 86 20.01 7.28 -15.19
N GLU A 87 20.48 8.18 -16.06
CA GLU A 87 21.88 8.20 -16.48
C GLU A 87 22.77 8.82 -15.39
N PRO A 88 23.93 8.19 -15.08
CA PRO A 88 24.86 8.71 -14.08
C PRO A 88 25.42 10.11 -14.46
N CYS A 89 25.54 10.98 -13.46
CA CYS A 89 26.21 12.28 -13.57
C CYS A 89 27.24 12.41 -12.44
N SER A 90 28.50 12.57 -12.79
CA SER A 90 29.58 12.64 -11.81
C SER A 90 29.86 14.06 -11.32
N TRP A 91 30.21 14.17 -10.04
CA TRP A 91 30.43 15.39 -9.30
C TRP A 91 31.82 15.38 -8.67
N MET A 92 32.53 16.48 -8.75
CA MET A 92 33.75 16.69 -7.98
C MET A 92 33.39 17.28 -6.61
N LEU A 93 33.91 16.69 -5.55
CA LEU A 93 33.84 17.23 -4.19
C LEU A 93 35.07 18.11 -3.93
N VAL A 94 34.85 19.40 -3.67
CA VAL A 94 35.91 20.33 -3.29
C VAL A 94 35.80 20.61 -1.79
N PRO A 95 36.78 20.23 -0.98
CA PRO A 95 36.67 20.34 0.46
C PRO A 95 36.63 21.80 0.93
N ILE A 96 35.77 22.09 1.91
CA ILE A 96 35.74 23.35 2.67
C ILE A 96 36.19 23.05 4.10
N ASP A 97 35.61 22.05 4.74
CA ASP A 97 35.93 21.58 6.07
C ASP A 97 35.74 20.05 6.12
N GLU A 98 36.84 19.34 5.99
CA GLU A 98 36.82 17.86 5.99
C GLU A 98 36.41 17.28 7.34
N ALA A 99 36.75 17.95 8.45
CA ALA A 99 36.36 17.49 9.80
C ALA A 99 34.84 17.54 10.00
N GLN A 100 34.16 18.50 9.37
CA GLN A 100 32.71 18.64 9.36
C GLN A 100 32.05 18.01 8.13
N LYS A 101 32.80 17.27 7.32
CA LYS A 101 32.34 16.69 6.04
C LYS A 101 31.60 17.72 5.16
N THR A 102 32.13 18.95 5.05
CA THR A 102 31.53 20.04 4.27
C THR A 102 32.33 20.27 2.99
N TYR A 103 31.62 20.17 1.86
CA TYR A 103 32.20 20.25 0.52
C TYR A 103 31.40 21.18 -0.38
N GLN A 104 32.05 21.72 -1.41
CA GLN A 104 31.36 22.27 -2.58
C GLN A 104 31.12 21.11 -3.56
N LEU A 105 29.92 21.03 -4.11
CA LEU A 105 29.59 20.10 -5.19
C LEU A 105 29.82 20.83 -6.51
N LYS A 106 30.77 20.35 -7.28
CA LYS A 106 31.17 20.98 -8.56
C LYS A 106 30.85 20.06 -9.72
N LEU A 107 30.11 20.58 -10.69
CA LEU A 107 29.83 19.95 -11.97
C LEU A 107 30.50 20.73 -13.08
N GLN A 108 31.52 20.14 -13.71
CA GLN A 108 32.38 20.81 -14.68
C GLN A 108 33.00 22.10 -14.10
N LYS A 109 32.61 23.30 -14.58
CA LYS A 109 33.14 24.61 -14.13
C LYS A 109 32.17 25.35 -13.18
N LYS A 110 31.05 24.75 -12.80
CA LYS A 110 29.99 25.37 -11.98
C LYS A 110 29.86 24.67 -10.66
N TYR A 111 29.31 25.37 -9.66
CA TYR A 111 29.06 24.86 -8.32
C TYR A 111 27.56 24.77 -8.04
N LEU A 112 27.14 23.73 -7.29
CA LEU A 112 25.77 23.61 -6.81
C LEU A 112 25.51 24.64 -5.72
N ARG A 113 24.41 25.39 -5.85
CA ARG A 113 23.96 26.37 -4.87
C ARG A 113 22.43 26.46 -4.84
N VAL A 114 21.88 26.95 -3.75
CA VAL A 114 20.47 27.31 -3.64
C VAL A 114 20.34 28.82 -3.40
N LEU A 115 19.34 29.45 -4.01
CA LEU A 115 19.15 30.91 -3.96
C LEU A 115 18.33 31.32 -2.73
N THR A 116 17.42 30.48 -2.28
CA THR A 116 16.58 30.68 -1.10
C THR A 116 16.66 29.46 -0.19
N THR A 117 16.35 29.63 1.09
CA THR A 117 16.46 28.56 2.09
C THR A 117 15.10 28.00 2.52
N THR A 118 14.03 28.25 1.76
CA THR A 118 12.69 27.73 2.02
C THR A 118 12.54 26.29 1.51
N ASP A 119 11.65 25.51 2.13
CA ASP A 119 11.27 24.19 1.64
C ASP A 119 10.74 24.30 0.19
N GLY A 120 11.15 23.36 -0.66
CA GLY A 120 10.80 23.36 -2.07
C GLY A 120 11.74 24.20 -2.95
N ALA A 121 12.73 24.91 -2.40
CA ALA A 121 13.69 25.65 -3.20
C ALA A 121 14.58 24.68 -4.00
N GLN A 122 14.58 24.83 -5.33
CA GLN A 122 15.39 24.01 -6.23
C GLN A 122 16.81 24.57 -6.36
N PRO A 123 17.86 23.80 -6.00
CA PRO A 123 19.23 24.18 -6.26
C PRO A 123 19.52 24.25 -7.77
N LEU A 124 20.52 25.03 -8.11
CA LEU A 124 21.00 25.21 -9.47
C LEU A 124 22.53 25.31 -9.52
N THR A 125 23.12 25.10 -10.66
CA THR A 125 24.56 25.31 -10.87
C THR A 125 24.86 26.75 -11.28
N GLY A 126 25.94 27.33 -10.70
CA GLY A 126 26.39 28.70 -10.97
C GLY A 126 27.87 28.89 -10.70
N THR A 127 28.33 30.12 -10.81
CA THR A 127 29.74 30.48 -10.58
C THR A 127 30.08 30.67 -9.11
N THR A 128 29.09 30.97 -8.28
CA THR A 128 29.27 31.15 -6.84
C THR A 128 29.16 29.79 -6.13
N ALA A 129 30.16 29.44 -5.37
CA ALA A 129 30.20 28.19 -4.62
C ALA A 129 29.39 28.31 -3.31
N GLN A 130 28.80 27.16 -2.87
CA GLN A 130 28.12 26.99 -1.61
C GLN A 130 28.58 25.68 -0.96
N GLY A 131 28.63 25.65 0.37
CA GLY A 131 28.93 24.45 1.15
C GLY A 131 27.72 23.53 1.28
N TRP A 132 27.98 22.23 1.22
CA TRP A 132 27.04 21.15 1.48
C TRP A 132 27.67 20.21 2.50
N ARG A 133 26.97 19.97 3.63
CA ARG A 133 27.45 19.07 4.68
C ARG A 133 26.88 17.68 4.45
N PHE A 134 27.72 16.69 4.53
CA PHE A 134 27.36 15.28 4.38
C PHE A 134 27.17 14.64 5.76
N GLU A 135 25.94 14.37 6.13
CA GLU A 135 25.57 13.67 7.36
C GLU A 135 25.40 12.19 7.04
N GLU A 136 26.30 11.35 7.54
CA GLU A 136 26.21 9.91 7.34
C GLU A 136 24.96 9.38 8.03
N VAL A 137 24.21 8.54 7.32
CA VAL A 137 22.98 7.91 7.80
C VAL A 137 23.01 6.43 7.45
N GLU A 138 22.48 5.61 8.33
CA GLU A 138 22.17 4.24 7.95
C GLU A 138 21.02 4.28 6.94
N PRO A 139 21.16 3.63 5.77
CA PRO A 139 20.09 3.61 4.79
C PRO A 139 18.87 2.91 5.39
N GLN A 140 17.83 3.68 5.65
CA GLN A 140 16.54 3.15 6.08
C GLN A 140 15.78 2.65 4.85
N ASN A 141 16.25 1.59 4.24
CA ASN A 141 15.74 1.13 2.97
C ASN A 141 15.04 -0.22 3.04
N THR A 142 14.69 -0.70 4.22
CA THR A 142 14.22 -2.07 4.30
C THR A 142 12.83 -2.15 4.90
N PHE A 143 11.85 -2.21 4.02
CA PHE A 143 10.64 -2.93 4.30
C PHE A 143 10.88 -4.40 3.90
N ASP A 144 11.15 -5.26 4.87
CA ASP A 144 11.55 -6.65 4.68
C ASP A 144 10.49 -7.65 5.20
N VAL A 145 10.80 -8.94 5.07
CA VAL A 145 9.94 -10.03 5.58
C VAL A 145 9.69 -9.89 7.08
N ALA A 146 10.71 -9.47 7.85
CA ALA A 146 10.59 -9.32 9.30
C ALA A 146 9.69 -8.13 9.67
N ALA A 147 9.81 -7.00 8.95
CA ALA A 147 8.94 -5.84 9.11
C ALA A 147 7.48 -6.21 8.83
N ARG A 148 7.22 -6.87 7.68
CA ARG A 148 5.87 -7.36 7.35
C ARG A 148 5.33 -8.30 8.41
N ARG A 149 6.15 -9.23 8.91
CA ARG A 149 5.71 -10.17 9.95
C ARG A 149 5.31 -9.44 11.24
N ARG A 150 6.10 -8.47 11.69
CA ARG A 150 5.76 -7.64 12.86
C ARG A 150 4.45 -6.89 12.70
N MET A 151 4.17 -6.33 11.50
CA MET A 151 2.88 -5.68 11.23
C MET A 151 1.72 -6.66 11.35
N ILE A 152 1.85 -7.85 10.76
CA ILE A 152 0.82 -8.90 10.83
C ILE A 152 0.62 -9.32 12.29
N ASP A 153 1.69 -9.63 13.03
CA ASP A 153 1.60 -10.09 14.42
C ASP A 153 0.94 -9.03 15.31
N GLY A 154 1.37 -7.76 15.21
CA GLY A 154 0.79 -6.67 16.01
C GLY A 154 -0.68 -6.44 15.71
N PHE A 155 -1.08 -6.50 14.43
CA PHE A 155 -2.50 -6.40 14.06
C PHE A 155 -3.31 -7.56 14.62
N LEU A 156 -2.84 -8.80 14.45
CA LEU A 156 -3.57 -9.98 14.93
C LEU A 156 -3.69 -10.00 16.47
N GLU A 157 -2.63 -9.62 17.18
CA GLU A 157 -2.65 -9.54 18.64
C GLU A 157 -3.67 -8.50 19.13
N GLN A 158 -3.76 -7.35 18.45
CA GLN A 158 -4.65 -6.27 18.86
C GLN A 158 -6.12 -6.51 18.50
N TYR A 159 -6.43 -7.01 17.31
CA TYR A 159 -7.80 -6.91 16.78
C TYR A 159 -8.55 -8.23 16.68
N VAL A 160 -7.89 -9.41 16.74
CA VAL A 160 -8.59 -10.68 16.65
C VAL A 160 -9.43 -10.93 17.89
N GLN A 161 -10.74 -11.05 17.72
CA GLN A 161 -11.69 -11.36 18.77
C GLN A 161 -12.14 -12.82 18.69
N PHE A 162 -12.15 -13.48 19.84
CA PHE A 162 -12.62 -14.86 19.97
C PHE A 162 -14.13 -14.87 20.25
N LYS A 163 -14.91 -15.51 19.39
CA LYS A 163 -16.37 -15.64 19.49
C LYS A 163 -16.79 -17.11 19.73
N GLY A 164 -15.98 -17.85 20.46
CA GLY A 164 -16.15 -19.28 20.71
C GLY A 164 -15.07 -20.13 20.02
N GLN A 165 -15.19 -21.43 20.05
CA GLN A 165 -14.12 -22.35 19.65
C GLN A 165 -13.78 -22.27 18.17
N ASN A 166 -14.78 -22.03 17.29
CA ASN A 166 -14.64 -22.08 15.82
C ASN A 166 -14.89 -20.73 15.13
N TYR A 167 -15.07 -19.65 15.87
CA TYR A 167 -15.43 -18.34 15.34
C TYR A 167 -14.46 -17.27 15.79
N ARG A 168 -14.13 -16.39 14.87
CA ARG A 168 -13.32 -15.18 15.09
C ARG A 168 -13.98 -14.00 14.39
N THR A 169 -13.65 -12.80 14.83
CA THR A 169 -14.00 -11.55 14.14
C THR A 169 -12.98 -10.47 14.50
N PHE A 170 -12.85 -9.47 13.68
CA PHE A 170 -12.08 -8.25 13.96
C PHE A 170 -13.00 -7.14 14.45
N MET A 171 -14.22 -7.12 13.95
CA MET A 171 -15.28 -6.14 14.23
C MET A 171 -16.60 -6.87 14.52
N ASN A 172 -17.66 -6.12 14.71
CA ASN A 172 -19.00 -6.68 14.89
C ASN A 172 -19.79 -6.79 13.58
N GLY A 173 -19.11 -6.89 12.44
CA GLY A 173 -19.72 -7.07 11.13
C GLY A 173 -19.72 -5.79 10.27
N GLY A 174 -20.38 -5.87 9.11
CA GLY A 174 -20.42 -4.84 8.10
C GLY A 174 -19.37 -5.00 7.01
N TRP A 175 -19.33 -4.08 6.07
CA TRP A 175 -18.42 -4.13 4.93
C TRP A 175 -16.94 -3.96 5.36
N GLY A 176 -16.67 -3.22 6.44
CA GLY A 176 -15.32 -3.11 7.01
C GLY A 176 -14.77 -4.43 7.54
N GLU A 177 -15.62 -5.34 8.03
CA GLU A 177 -15.22 -6.72 8.37
C GLU A 177 -14.83 -7.51 7.11
N ALA A 178 -15.61 -7.37 6.02
CA ALA A 178 -15.31 -8.01 4.74
C ALA A 178 -13.94 -7.58 4.22
N GLU A 179 -13.65 -6.28 4.21
CA GLU A 179 -12.37 -5.72 3.78
C GLU A 179 -11.21 -6.12 4.69
N THR A 180 -11.44 -6.20 6.01
CA THR A 180 -10.42 -6.69 6.96
C THR A 180 -10.10 -8.16 6.69
N MET A 181 -11.10 -8.99 6.37
CA MET A 181 -10.88 -10.38 5.95
C MET A 181 -10.10 -10.44 4.63
N GLU A 182 -10.36 -9.53 3.69
CA GLU A 182 -9.57 -9.45 2.45
C GLU A 182 -8.11 -9.07 2.74
N ALA A 183 -7.85 -8.18 3.71
CA ALA A 183 -6.48 -7.88 4.14
C ALA A 183 -5.76 -9.11 4.73
N ILE A 184 -6.49 -9.99 5.43
CA ILE A 184 -5.93 -11.28 5.89
C ILE A 184 -5.63 -12.23 4.72
N LEU A 185 -6.49 -12.24 3.68
CA LEU A 185 -6.17 -12.98 2.45
C LEU A 185 -4.98 -12.38 1.72
N ASP A 186 -4.82 -11.04 1.68
CA ASP A 186 -3.61 -10.39 1.16
C ASP A 186 -2.35 -10.90 1.90
N CYS A 187 -2.44 -11.00 3.25
CA CYS A 187 -1.35 -11.55 4.07
C CYS A 187 -1.08 -13.03 3.75
N TYR A 188 -2.12 -13.86 3.62
CA TYR A 188 -1.97 -15.26 3.25
C TYR A 188 -1.35 -15.41 1.86
N GLU A 189 -1.83 -14.66 0.88
CA GLU A 189 -1.31 -14.71 -0.49
C GLU A 189 0.17 -14.32 -0.56
N ALA A 190 0.59 -13.38 0.28
CA ALA A 190 1.97 -12.91 0.35
C ALA A 190 2.91 -13.83 1.17
N THR A 191 2.40 -14.57 2.16
CA THR A 191 3.24 -15.36 3.09
C THR A 191 3.05 -16.86 2.95
N LYS A 192 1.90 -17.31 2.46
CA LYS A 192 1.43 -18.70 2.42
C LYS A 192 1.35 -19.38 3.80
N GLU A 193 1.21 -18.59 4.86
CA GLU A 193 1.05 -19.09 6.23
C GLU A 193 -0.37 -19.63 6.47
N ALA A 194 -0.50 -20.92 6.68
CA ALA A 194 -1.79 -21.61 6.78
C ALA A 194 -2.70 -21.10 7.92
N GLU A 195 -2.10 -20.54 8.97
CA GLU A 195 -2.83 -19.94 10.08
C GLU A 195 -3.67 -18.74 9.67
N LEU A 196 -3.19 -17.94 8.73
CA LEU A 196 -3.93 -16.78 8.19
C LEU A 196 -5.16 -17.22 7.41
N LEU A 197 -5.02 -18.30 6.62
CA LEU A 197 -6.17 -18.87 5.91
C LEU A 197 -7.19 -19.47 6.88
N THR A 198 -6.73 -20.17 7.93
CA THR A 198 -7.58 -20.68 8.98
C THR A 198 -8.33 -19.55 9.71
N LEU A 199 -7.65 -18.44 10.00
CA LEU A 199 -8.26 -17.27 10.62
C LEU A 199 -9.33 -16.66 9.71
N TYR A 200 -9.03 -16.47 8.42
CA TYR A 200 -10.01 -16.02 7.43
C TYR A 200 -11.27 -16.92 7.44
N GLU A 201 -11.11 -18.24 7.39
CA GLU A 201 -12.22 -19.17 7.41
C GLU A 201 -13.08 -19.07 8.69
N GLN A 202 -12.46 -18.82 9.83
CA GLN A 202 -13.15 -18.62 11.10
C GLN A 202 -13.92 -17.29 11.13
N CYS A 203 -13.35 -16.22 10.59
CA CYS A 203 -14.01 -14.92 10.46
C CYS A 203 -15.17 -14.99 9.45
N TYR A 204 -14.93 -15.58 8.28
CA TYR A 204 -15.98 -15.76 7.28
C TYR A 204 -17.16 -16.58 7.81
N ARG A 205 -16.90 -17.66 8.55
CA ARG A 205 -17.94 -18.47 9.19
C ARG A 205 -18.74 -17.66 10.21
N TYR A 206 -18.08 -16.84 11.02
CA TYR A 206 -18.76 -15.94 11.96
C TYR A 206 -19.67 -14.95 11.20
N MET A 207 -19.13 -14.28 10.21
CA MET A 207 -19.85 -13.30 9.40
C MET A 207 -21.03 -13.93 8.67
N ARG A 208 -20.85 -15.08 8.05
CA ARG A 208 -21.89 -15.81 7.31
C ARG A 208 -23.12 -16.10 8.18
N TYR A 209 -22.89 -16.51 9.42
CA TYR A 209 -23.99 -16.89 10.32
C TYR A 209 -24.57 -15.74 11.15
N HIS A 210 -23.76 -14.78 11.52
CA HIS A 210 -24.17 -13.71 12.45
C HIS A 210 -24.49 -12.40 11.76
N VAL A 211 -23.69 -11.99 10.79
CA VAL A 211 -23.89 -10.72 10.06
C VAL A 211 -24.94 -10.89 8.98
N GLY A 212 -24.88 -11.95 8.18
CA GLY A 212 -25.89 -12.26 7.19
C GLY A 212 -27.30 -12.35 7.78
N ALA A 213 -27.45 -12.92 8.99
CA ALA A 213 -28.72 -12.97 9.69
C ALA A 213 -29.24 -11.57 10.08
N SER A 214 -28.37 -10.66 10.53
CA SER A 214 -28.78 -9.28 10.87
C SER A 214 -29.19 -8.48 9.63
N TRP A 215 -28.52 -8.69 8.51
CA TRP A 215 -28.85 -8.05 7.23
C TRP A 215 -30.19 -8.52 6.63
N ASN A 216 -30.66 -9.68 7.04
CA ASN A 216 -31.99 -10.21 6.70
C ASN A 216 -33.07 -9.89 7.75
N GLY A 217 -32.94 -8.82 8.52
CA GLY A 217 -33.93 -8.41 9.52
C GLY A 217 -34.02 -9.35 10.72
N GLY A 218 -32.93 -10.03 11.06
CA GLY A 218 -32.87 -10.99 12.17
C GLY A 218 -33.50 -12.33 11.88
N THR A 219 -34.05 -12.54 10.67
CA THR A 219 -34.61 -13.83 10.27
C THR A 219 -33.51 -14.67 9.63
N VAL A 220 -33.13 -15.77 10.26
CA VAL A 220 -32.23 -16.78 9.68
C VAL A 220 -32.99 -17.53 8.58
N VAL A 221 -33.25 -16.86 7.47
CA VAL A 221 -33.71 -17.52 6.25
C VAL A 221 -32.48 -18.06 5.54
N SER A 222 -32.16 -19.32 5.71
CA SER A 222 -31.01 -20.00 5.11
C SER A 222 -29.74 -19.12 5.08
N GLY A 223 -29.11 -18.81 6.12
CA GLY A 223 -27.87 -18.05 6.45
C GLY A 223 -26.92 -17.48 5.37
N TYR A 224 -27.33 -17.45 4.11
CA TYR A 224 -26.46 -17.24 2.96
C TYR A 224 -26.97 -16.18 1.99
N ASP A 225 -28.17 -15.63 2.22
CA ASP A 225 -28.73 -14.55 1.46
C ASP A 225 -28.53 -13.23 2.22
N TRP A 226 -27.71 -12.36 1.68
CA TRP A 226 -27.46 -11.03 2.25
C TRP A 226 -28.36 -9.96 1.63
N PHE A 227 -29.46 -10.39 1.06
CA PHE A 227 -30.39 -9.59 0.25
C PHE A 227 -31.17 -8.57 1.07
N GLY A 228 -31.34 -8.77 2.37
CA GLY A 228 -32.13 -7.88 3.23
C GLY A 228 -31.43 -6.56 3.58
N TYR A 229 -30.16 -6.41 3.29
CA TYR A 229 -29.41 -5.19 3.58
C TYR A 229 -29.66 -4.10 2.55
N ASP A 230 -29.74 -2.84 2.98
CA ASP A 230 -30.13 -1.72 2.12
C ASP A 230 -29.04 -1.34 1.12
N PHE A 231 -27.77 -1.30 1.55
CA PHE A 231 -26.65 -0.88 0.74
C PHE A 231 -26.11 -2.02 -0.12
N ASN A 232 -26.12 -1.83 -1.43
CA ASN A 232 -25.70 -2.84 -2.41
C ASN A 232 -24.19 -3.03 -2.45
N ASP A 233 -23.43 -1.97 -2.25
CA ASP A 233 -21.96 -1.99 -2.19
C ASP A 233 -21.45 -2.79 -0.98
N ASP A 234 -22.04 -2.60 0.20
CA ASP A 234 -21.67 -3.36 1.40
C ASP A 234 -21.77 -4.88 1.18
N VAL A 235 -22.82 -5.31 0.49
CA VAL A 235 -22.98 -6.72 0.12
C VAL A 235 -21.95 -7.14 -0.93
N MET A 236 -21.59 -6.25 -1.85
CA MET A 236 -20.63 -6.56 -2.89
C MET A 236 -19.21 -6.78 -2.33
N TRP A 237 -18.81 -6.02 -1.30
CA TRP A 237 -17.55 -6.26 -0.58
C TRP A 237 -17.51 -7.66 0.04
N LEU A 238 -18.63 -8.09 0.61
CA LEU A 238 -18.75 -9.43 1.17
C LEU A 238 -18.68 -10.53 0.09
N ILE A 239 -19.22 -10.27 -1.09
CA ILE A 239 -19.13 -11.17 -2.24
C ILE A 239 -17.66 -11.29 -2.71
N ILE A 240 -16.89 -10.19 -2.74
CA ILE A 240 -15.46 -10.23 -3.08
C ILE A 240 -14.69 -11.07 -2.05
N ALA A 241 -14.93 -10.85 -0.75
CA ALA A 241 -14.30 -11.66 0.29
C ALA A 241 -14.62 -13.16 0.11
N ALA A 242 -15.88 -13.51 -0.24
CA ALA A 242 -16.29 -14.89 -0.50
C ALA A 242 -15.56 -15.48 -1.71
N ILE A 243 -15.58 -14.82 -2.88
CA ILE A 243 -14.95 -15.38 -4.07
C ILE A 243 -13.43 -15.52 -3.93
N ARG A 244 -12.76 -14.59 -3.23
CA ARG A 244 -11.34 -14.73 -2.89
C ARG A 244 -11.11 -15.90 -1.92
N GLY A 245 -12.06 -16.17 -1.02
CA GLY A 245 -12.05 -17.38 -0.20
C GLY A 245 -12.06 -18.66 -1.04
N TYR A 246 -12.86 -18.72 -2.10
CA TYR A 246 -12.83 -19.83 -3.06
C TYR A 246 -11.47 -19.95 -3.76
N GLN A 247 -10.95 -18.85 -4.28
CA GLN A 247 -9.66 -18.81 -4.99
C GLN A 247 -8.50 -19.37 -4.12
N ASN A 248 -8.55 -19.15 -2.80
CA ASN A 248 -7.50 -19.56 -1.89
C ASN A 248 -7.72 -20.94 -1.23
N THR A 249 -8.97 -21.45 -1.21
CA THR A 249 -9.30 -22.71 -0.53
C THR A 249 -9.83 -23.82 -1.44
N GLY A 250 -10.40 -23.45 -2.61
CA GLY A 250 -11.14 -24.37 -3.48
C GLY A 250 -12.47 -24.87 -2.91
N LYS A 251 -12.93 -24.35 -1.75
CA LYS A 251 -14.16 -24.82 -1.11
C LYS A 251 -15.40 -24.25 -1.79
N GLN A 252 -16.21 -25.12 -2.36
CA GLN A 252 -17.39 -24.77 -3.17
C GLN A 252 -18.36 -23.80 -2.49
N MET A 253 -18.53 -23.91 -1.18
CA MET A 253 -19.38 -23.01 -0.39
C MET A 253 -19.13 -21.52 -0.67
N TYR A 254 -17.87 -21.11 -0.81
CA TYR A 254 -17.53 -19.71 -1.07
C TYR A 254 -17.96 -19.26 -2.48
N LEU A 255 -17.78 -20.13 -3.47
CA LEU A 255 -18.23 -19.83 -4.84
C LEU A 255 -19.76 -19.75 -4.92
N ASP A 256 -20.47 -20.67 -4.24
CA ASP A 256 -21.93 -20.70 -4.21
C ASP A 256 -22.48 -19.44 -3.53
N ASP A 257 -21.92 -19.04 -2.37
CA ASP A 257 -22.30 -17.82 -1.68
C ASP A 257 -22.04 -16.56 -2.56
N ALA A 258 -20.88 -16.50 -3.22
CA ALA A 258 -20.53 -15.38 -4.09
C ALA A 258 -21.48 -15.27 -5.30
N LYS A 259 -21.69 -16.34 -6.04
CA LYS A 259 -22.60 -16.36 -7.21
C LYS A 259 -24.03 -16.00 -6.83
N ARG A 260 -24.55 -16.66 -5.79
CA ARG A 260 -25.92 -16.45 -5.34
C ARG A 260 -26.18 -14.98 -4.97
N ASN A 261 -25.32 -14.40 -4.12
CA ASN A 261 -25.52 -13.03 -3.67
C ASN A 261 -25.22 -12.01 -4.77
N PHE A 262 -24.23 -12.26 -5.62
CA PHE A 262 -23.98 -11.42 -6.80
C PHE A 262 -25.22 -11.35 -7.70
N ASP A 263 -25.81 -12.48 -8.05
CA ASP A 263 -26.97 -12.51 -8.95
C ASP A 263 -28.21 -11.83 -8.33
N LEU A 264 -28.38 -11.95 -7.01
CA LEU A 264 -29.44 -11.27 -6.27
C LEU A 264 -29.25 -9.74 -6.30
N ILE A 265 -28.04 -9.26 -5.94
CA ILE A 265 -27.73 -7.84 -5.89
C ILE A 265 -27.72 -7.23 -7.29
N TYR A 266 -27.08 -7.88 -8.27
CA TYR A 266 -27.08 -7.41 -9.65
C TYR A 266 -28.48 -7.18 -10.16
N ARG A 267 -29.39 -8.15 -10.00
CA ARG A 267 -30.77 -8.08 -10.47
C ARG A 267 -31.58 -6.96 -9.82
N ARG A 268 -31.44 -6.76 -8.49
CA ARG A 268 -32.22 -5.73 -7.78
C ARG A 268 -31.70 -4.32 -8.00
N ALA A 269 -30.37 -4.16 -8.16
CA ALA A 269 -29.72 -2.87 -8.23
C ALA A 269 -29.59 -2.34 -9.68
N TYR A 270 -29.79 -3.18 -10.68
CA TYR A 270 -29.53 -2.84 -12.08
C TYR A 270 -30.47 -1.77 -12.63
N LEU A 271 -29.89 -0.66 -13.07
CA LEU A 271 -30.56 0.45 -13.75
C LEU A 271 -30.49 0.23 -15.26
N GLY A 272 -31.45 -0.53 -15.80
CA GLY A 272 -31.43 -0.98 -17.21
C GLY A 272 -31.39 0.14 -18.25
N TYR A 273 -31.75 1.38 -17.90
CA TYR A 273 -31.70 2.52 -18.80
C TYR A 273 -30.30 3.15 -18.95
N VAL A 274 -29.34 2.79 -18.06
CA VAL A 274 -27.93 3.24 -18.13
C VAL A 274 -26.92 2.11 -18.00
N GLY A 275 -27.36 0.88 -17.70
CA GLY A 275 -26.47 -0.27 -17.57
C GLY A 275 -25.50 -0.22 -16.38
N MET A 276 -25.95 0.38 -15.28
CA MET A 276 -25.16 0.53 -14.04
C MET A 276 -25.98 0.06 -12.83
N LEU A 277 -25.30 -0.10 -11.69
CA LEU A 277 -25.95 -0.49 -10.44
C LEU A 277 -26.23 0.73 -9.55
N ARG A 278 -27.42 0.74 -8.92
CA ARG A 278 -27.73 1.74 -7.87
C ARG A 278 -27.03 1.39 -6.57
N TRP A 279 -26.72 2.43 -5.77
CA TRP A 279 -26.02 2.29 -4.51
C TRP A 279 -26.86 1.62 -3.42
N ALA A 280 -28.11 2.06 -3.23
CA ALA A 280 -28.96 1.58 -2.14
C ALA A 280 -30.41 1.39 -2.60
N GLU A 281 -31.18 0.58 -1.84
CA GLU A 281 -32.57 0.29 -2.17
C GLU A 281 -33.55 1.31 -1.58
N ASN A 282 -33.30 1.79 -0.39
CA ASN A 282 -34.20 2.71 0.34
C ASN A 282 -33.53 4.04 0.69
N SER A 283 -32.19 4.05 0.80
CA SER A 283 -31.41 5.23 1.11
C SER A 283 -30.91 5.91 -0.17
N GLY A 284 -30.76 7.23 -0.14
CA GLY A 284 -30.26 8.02 -1.27
C GLY A 284 -31.23 8.14 -2.43
N ASP A 285 -30.71 8.55 -3.59
CA ASP A 285 -31.50 8.67 -4.82
C ASP A 285 -31.55 7.32 -5.57
N ARG A 286 -32.74 6.83 -5.80
CA ARG A 286 -32.95 5.53 -6.50
C ARG A 286 -32.44 5.53 -7.96
N ASN A 287 -32.23 6.69 -8.55
CA ASN A 287 -31.62 6.86 -9.86
C ASN A 287 -30.12 7.20 -9.77
N GLY A 288 -29.56 7.15 -8.56
CA GLY A 288 -28.14 7.35 -8.31
C GLY A 288 -27.34 6.09 -8.53
N SER A 289 -26.16 6.25 -9.14
CA SER A 289 -25.17 5.19 -9.31
C SER A 289 -23.79 5.68 -8.86
N ASN A 290 -23.13 4.89 -8.04
CA ASN A 290 -21.86 5.25 -7.40
C ASN A 290 -20.73 4.33 -7.88
N SER A 291 -19.50 4.84 -7.88
CA SER A 291 -18.32 4.03 -8.17
C SER A 291 -18.10 2.93 -7.12
N CYS A 292 -18.51 3.15 -5.86
CA CYS A 292 -18.36 2.20 -4.76
C CYS A 292 -19.21 0.91 -4.91
N ILE A 293 -20.22 0.90 -5.77
CA ILE A 293 -20.96 -0.33 -6.11
C ILE A 293 -20.52 -0.92 -7.45
N ASN A 294 -20.29 -0.08 -8.49
CA ASN A 294 -19.98 -0.59 -9.82
C ASN A 294 -18.57 -1.20 -9.86
N GLY A 295 -17.53 -0.51 -9.36
CA GLY A 295 -16.17 -1.04 -9.33
C GLY A 295 -16.03 -2.38 -8.59
N PRO A 296 -16.53 -2.52 -7.35
CA PRO A 296 -16.55 -3.83 -6.67
C PRO A 296 -17.34 -4.90 -7.42
N ALA A 297 -18.48 -4.54 -8.04
CA ALA A 297 -19.26 -5.49 -8.83
C ALA A 297 -18.50 -5.99 -10.07
N GLU A 298 -17.77 -5.12 -10.74
CA GLU A 298 -16.90 -5.47 -11.87
C GLU A 298 -15.79 -6.45 -11.43
N VAL A 299 -15.14 -6.17 -10.31
CA VAL A 299 -14.10 -7.05 -9.74
C VAL A 299 -14.68 -8.39 -9.32
N ALA A 300 -15.82 -8.39 -8.60
CA ALA A 300 -16.49 -9.61 -8.15
C ALA A 300 -16.89 -10.49 -9.35
N ALA A 301 -17.48 -9.88 -10.39
CA ALA A 301 -17.89 -10.58 -11.59
C ALA A 301 -16.68 -11.20 -12.33
N CYS A 302 -15.57 -10.47 -12.49
CA CYS A 302 -14.35 -11.02 -13.07
C CYS A 302 -13.80 -12.22 -12.28
N TYR A 303 -13.78 -12.15 -10.95
CA TYR A 303 -13.33 -13.26 -10.10
C TYR A 303 -14.29 -14.47 -10.18
N ILE A 304 -15.60 -14.23 -10.18
CA ILE A 304 -16.62 -15.31 -10.33
C ILE A 304 -16.48 -15.98 -11.69
N ALA A 305 -16.33 -15.19 -12.78
CA ALA A 305 -16.13 -15.72 -14.11
C ALA A 305 -14.89 -16.62 -14.18
N ALA A 306 -13.75 -16.13 -13.71
CA ALA A 306 -12.49 -16.89 -13.69
C ALA A 306 -12.59 -18.18 -12.86
N ALA A 307 -13.34 -18.16 -11.77
CA ALA A 307 -13.49 -19.31 -10.87
C ALA A 307 -14.49 -20.35 -11.39
N SER A 308 -15.56 -19.91 -12.05
CA SER A 308 -16.65 -20.79 -12.50
C SER A 308 -16.57 -21.19 -13.96
N GLY A 309 -15.80 -20.48 -14.80
CA GLY A 309 -15.80 -20.63 -16.25
C GLY A 309 -17.07 -20.10 -16.94
N ASP A 310 -17.91 -19.32 -16.23
CA ASP A 310 -19.14 -18.76 -16.75
C ASP A 310 -18.88 -17.36 -17.32
N GLU A 311 -18.74 -17.28 -18.64
CA GLU A 311 -18.44 -16.06 -19.39
C GLU A 311 -19.46 -14.93 -19.18
N SER A 312 -20.69 -15.25 -18.80
CA SER A 312 -21.73 -14.24 -18.58
C SER A 312 -21.37 -13.24 -17.48
N TYR A 313 -20.51 -13.61 -16.54
CA TYR A 313 -20.01 -12.68 -15.53
C TYR A 313 -18.95 -11.73 -16.09
N TYR A 314 -18.09 -12.16 -17.01
CA TYR A 314 -17.20 -11.23 -17.74
C TYR A 314 -17.99 -10.23 -18.59
N GLU A 315 -19.08 -10.66 -19.20
CA GLU A 315 -19.97 -9.75 -19.95
C GLU A 315 -20.61 -8.70 -19.05
N LYS A 316 -21.12 -9.12 -17.86
CA LYS A 316 -21.65 -8.18 -16.85
C LYS A 316 -20.56 -7.21 -16.36
N ALA A 317 -19.37 -7.70 -16.06
CA ALA A 317 -18.24 -6.85 -15.65
C ALA A 317 -17.88 -5.82 -16.71
N ARG A 318 -17.81 -6.25 -17.98
CA ARG A 318 -17.52 -5.36 -19.11
C ARG A 318 -18.62 -4.30 -19.30
N GLU A 319 -19.89 -4.68 -19.25
CA GLU A 319 -21.00 -3.74 -19.36
C GLU A 319 -20.95 -2.67 -18.28
N LEU A 320 -20.79 -3.07 -17.00
CA LEU A 320 -20.68 -2.14 -15.89
C LEU A 320 -19.46 -1.21 -16.08
N TYR A 321 -18.30 -1.76 -16.43
CA TYR A 321 -17.08 -1.00 -16.63
C TYR A 321 -17.19 0.06 -17.73
N GLU A 322 -17.73 -0.32 -18.91
CA GLU A 322 -17.89 0.63 -20.03
C GLU A 322 -18.85 1.77 -19.65
N ASN A 323 -19.90 1.48 -18.87
CA ASN A 323 -20.83 2.49 -18.41
C ASN A 323 -20.22 3.35 -17.27
N GLN A 324 -19.51 2.74 -16.30
CA GLN A 324 -18.75 3.49 -15.30
C GLN A 324 -17.71 4.39 -15.99
N ARG A 325 -17.01 3.86 -16.99
CA ARG A 325 -16.04 4.61 -17.79
C ARG A 325 -16.66 5.81 -18.49
N GLN A 326 -17.87 5.66 -19.02
CA GLN A 326 -18.61 6.73 -19.70
C GLN A 326 -19.06 7.83 -18.71
N TYR A 327 -19.56 7.44 -17.55
CA TYR A 327 -20.28 8.36 -16.67
C TYR A 327 -19.46 8.83 -15.46
N LEU A 328 -18.50 8.05 -14.97
CA LEU A 328 -17.78 8.31 -13.73
C LEU A 328 -16.26 8.41 -13.91
N PHE A 329 -15.73 8.18 -15.10
CA PHE A 329 -14.28 8.19 -15.32
C PHE A 329 -13.84 9.29 -16.28
N ASN A 330 -12.83 10.07 -15.87
CA ASN A 330 -12.19 11.04 -16.72
C ASN A 330 -10.99 10.40 -17.44
N THR A 331 -11.18 10.06 -18.71
CA THR A 331 -10.17 9.38 -19.54
C THR A 331 -8.92 10.23 -19.85
N VAL A 332 -8.91 11.51 -19.51
CA VAL A 332 -7.74 12.39 -19.67
C VAL A 332 -6.91 12.43 -18.40
N THR A 333 -7.54 12.64 -17.25
CA THR A 333 -6.85 12.82 -15.96
C THR A 333 -6.65 11.53 -15.18
N GLY A 334 -7.46 10.50 -15.42
CA GLY A 334 -7.48 9.25 -14.64
C GLY A 334 -8.36 9.32 -13.38
N HIS A 335 -9.11 10.41 -13.20
CA HIS A 335 -9.99 10.62 -12.06
C HIS A 335 -11.26 9.76 -12.17
N VAL A 336 -11.61 9.06 -11.11
CA VAL A 336 -12.88 8.35 -10.94
C VAL A 336 -13.76 9.16 -10.00
N ASP A 337 -14.89 9.65 -10.51
CA ASP A 337 -15.90 10.39 -9.75
C ASP A 337 -16.62 9.47 -8.76
N ASP A 338 -17.14 10.03 -7.68
CA ASP A 338 -17.86 9.25 -6.66
C ASP A 338 -19.20 8.73 -7.16
N SER A 339 -20.04 9.62 -7.71
CA SER A 339 -21.42 9.24 -8.09
C SER A 339 -22.05 10.17 -9.12
N VAL A 340 -23.09 9.65 -9.77
CA VAL A 340 -24.00 10.40 -10.65
C VAL A 340 -25.43 10.05 -10.33
N VAL A 341 -26.34 11.01 -10.56
CA VAL A 341 -27.79 10.79 -10.55
C VAL A 341 -28.33 11.02 -11.95
N PHE A 342 -29.21 10.14 -12.41
CA PHE A 342 -29.76 10.17 -13.75
C PHE A 342 -31.23 10.60 -13.76
N ASN A 343 -31.66 11.19 -14.86
CA ASN A 343 -33.07 11.28 -15.20
C ASN A 343 -33.48 9.96 -15.91
N PRO A 344 -34.38 9.16 -15.33
CA PRO A 344 -34.75 7.86 -15.91
C PRO A 344 -35.45 7.96 -17.29
N ASP A 345 -36.10 9.11 -17.60
CA ASP A 345 -36.84 9.26 -18.86
C ASP A 345 -35.94 9.43 -20.09
N ASN A 346 -34.71 9.92 -19.90
CA ASN A 346 -33.81 10.24 -21.00
C ASN A 346 -32.34 9.91 -20.73
N SER A 347 -32.03 9.21 -19.63
CA SER A 347 -30.69 8.77 -19.22
C SER A 347 -29.66 9.91 -19.05
N LYS A 348 -30.11 11.16 -18.94
CA LYS A 348 -29.21 12.30 -18.74
C LYS A 348 -28.77 12.40 -17.29
N VAL A 349 -27.50 12.71 -17.11
CA VAL A 349 -26.95 13.05 -15.78
C VAL A 349 -27.55 14.37 -15.31
N VAL A 350 -28.19 14.36 -14.15
CA VAL A 350 -28.79 15.57 -13.50
C VAL A 350 -27.94 16.11 -12.37
N SER A 351 -27.13 15.27 -11.72
CA SER A 351 -26.13 15.68 -10.75
C SER A 351 -24.94 14.75 -10.72
N ARG A 352 -23.82 15.24 -10.23
CA ARG A 352 -22.55 14.51 -10.15
C ARG A 352 -21.80 14.89 -8.87
N ASN A 353 -21.26 13.89 -8.18
CA ASN A 353 -20.28 14.08 -7.12
C ASN A 353 -18.90 13.71 -7.66
N THR A 354 -17.99 14.66 -7.71
CA THR A 354 -16.64 14.50 -8.25
C THR A 354 -15.60 14.26 -7.14
N TRP A 355 -16.02 13.87 -5.95
CA TRP A 355 -15.08 13.52 -4.89
C TRP A 355 -14.21 12.33 -5.31
N ALA A 356 -12.88 12.50 -5.14
CA ALA A 356 -11.91 11.45 -5.43
C ALA A 356 -11.58 10.67 -4.16
N SER A 357 -11.91 9.40 -4.14
CA SER A 357 -11.57 8.49 -3.04
C SER A 357 -10.56 7.43 -3.46
N THR A 358 -9.80 6.90 -2.51
CA THR A 358 -8.82 5.86 -2.80
C THR A 358 -9.47 4.52 -3.19
N TYR A 359 -10.64 4.19 -2.61
CA TYR A 359 -11.28 2.90 -2.90
C TYR A 359 -11.95 2.88 -4.29
N ASN A 360 -12.56 4.00 -4.74
CA ASN A 360 -13.12 4.10 -6.08
C ASN A 360 -12.02 4.03 -7.17
N GLN A 361 -10.90 4.74 -6.95
CA GLN A 361 -9.72 4.59 -7.80
C GLN A 361 -9.21 3.15 -7.80
N GLY A 362 -9.12 2.52 -6.63
CA GLY A 362 -8.61 1.16 -6.46
C GLY A 362 -9.46 0.11 -7.18
N THR A 363 -10.77 0.13 -6.99
CA THR A 363 -11.67 -0.88 -7.59
C THR A 363 -11.75 -0.77 -9.11
N MET A 364 -11.85 0.45 -9.64
CA MET A 364 -11.81 0.63 -11.10
C MET A 364 -10.45 0.24 -11.71
N LEU A 365 -9.34 0.51 -10.99
CA LEU A 365 -8.01 -0.01 -11.37
C LEU A 365 -8.00 -1.54 -11.41
N GLY A 366 -8.53 -2.19 -10.38
CA GLY A 366 -8.62 -3.65 -10.29
C GLY A 366 -9.44 -4.25 -11.42
N ALA A 367 -10.62 -3.68 -11.68
CA ALA A 367 -11.50 -4.09 -12.77
C ALA A 367 -10.81 -3.96 -14.14
N ALA A 368 -10.14 -2.83 -14.39
CA ALA A 368 -9.39 -2.60 -15.63
C ALA A 368 -8.30 -3.67 -15.84
N VAL A 369 -7.53 -4.01 -14.80
CA VAL A 369 -6.49 -5.07 -14.87
C VAL A 369 -7.11 -6.43 -15.16
N LEU A 370 -8.21 -6.78 -14.50
CA LEU A 370 -8.87 -8.08 -14.66
C LEU A 370 -9.51 -8.22 -16.07
N LEU A 371 -10.15 -7.16 -16.56
CA LEU A 371 -10.71 -7.13 -17.91
C LEU A 371 -9.61 -7.16 -18.99
N TYR A 372 -8.48 -6.45 -18.77
CA TYR A 372 -7.32 -6.58 -19.64
C TYR A 372 -6.81 -8.02 -19.70
N ARG A 373 -6.67 -8.68 -18.55
CA ARG A 373 -6.21 -10.08 -18.47
C ARG A 373 -7.08 -11.02 -19.30
N HIS A 374 -8.39 -10.81 -19.29
CA HIS A 374 -9.33 -11.65 -20.02
C HIS A 374 -9.43 -11.27 -21.52
N TYR A 375 -9.71 -9.99 -21.82
CA TYR A 375 -9.99 -9.54 -23.19
C TYR A 375 -8.75 -9.15 -24.01
N GLN A 376 -7.60 -8.90 -23.37
CA GLN A 376 -6.36 -8.39 -23.98
C GLN A 376 -6.55 -7.06 -24.75
N ASP A 377 -7.59 -6.29 -24.42
CA ASP A 377 -7.83 -4.97 -25.01
C ASP A 377 -6.98 -3.91 -24.28
N SER A 378 -6.08 -3.26 -25.03
CA SER A 378 -5.15 -2.26 -24.51
C SER A 378 -5.82 -1.03 -23.88
N ARG A 379 -7.11 -0.77 -24.16
CA ARG A 379 -7.85 0.34 -23.53
C ARG A 379 -7.92 0.18 -22.02
N TYR A 380 -8.14 -1.04 -21.53
CA TYR A 380 -8.17 -1.32 -20.09
C TYR A 380 -6.83 -1.03 -19.43
N LYS A 381 -5.71 -1.42 -20.07
CA LYS A 381 -4.38 -1.06 -19.58
C LYS A 381 -4.16 0.45 -19.55
N GLN A 382 -4.54 1.15 -20.61
CA GLN A 382 -4.40 2.61 -20.66
C GLN A 382 -5.22 3.32 -19.57
N ASP A 383 -6.43 2.83 -19.29
CA ASP A 383 -7.25 3.36 -18.20
C ASP A 383 -6.60 3.07 -16.84
N ALA A 384 -6.11 1.85 -16.62
CA ALA A 384 -5.37 1.48 -15.42
C ALA A 384 -4.13 2.36 -15.21
N ASP A 385 -3.35 2.62 -16.26
CA ASP A 385 -2.18 3.52 -16.22
C ASP A 385 -2.58 4.94 -15.77
N ARG A 386 -3.69 5.48 -16.30
CA ARG A 386 -4.18 6.81 -15.96
C ARG A 386 -4.72 6.90 -14.52
N ILE A 387 -5.49 5.89 -14.08
CA ILE A 387 -6.02 5.81 -12.71
C ILE A 387 -4.86 5.81 -11.72
N LEU A 388 -3.85 4.97 -11.96
CA LEU A 388 -2.69 4.87 -11.08
C LEU A 388 -1.85 6.15 -11.08
N ALA A 389 -1.66 6.78 -12.25
CA ALA A 389 -0.97 8.07 -12.36
C ALA A 389 -1.72 9.18 -11.60
N PHE A 390 -3.06 9.21 -11.67
CA PHE A 390 -3.89 10.12 -10.88
C PHE A 390 -3.70 9.87 -9.37
N ALA A 391 -3.80 8.63 -8.93
CA ALA A 391 -3.64 8.28 -7.52
C ALA A 391 -2.28 8.72 -6.97
N LYS A 392 -1.20 8.45 -7.70
CA LYS A 392 0.16 8.86 -7.31
C LYS A 392 0.35 10.38 -7.27
N ARG A 393 -0.31 11.14 -8.14
CA ARG A 393 -0.18 12.58 -8.26
C ARG A 393 -1.08 13.35 -7.30
N GLU A 394 -2.35 12.94 -7.17
CA GLU A 394 -3.39 13.73 -6.49
C GLU A 394 -3.75 13.18 -5.10
N LEU A 395 -3.52 11.88 -4.83
CA LEU A 395 -3.90 11.27 -3.57
C LEU A 395 -2.70 11.00 -2.64
N CYS A 396 -1.51 11.42 -3.04
CA CYS A 396 -0.28 11.31 -2.25
C CYS A 396 0.21 12.68 -1.78
N ASN A 397 0.86 12.67 -0.62
CA ASN A 397 1.59 13.84 -0.13
C ASN A 397 2.94 14.01 -0.85
N GLU A 398 3.72 15.00 -0.43
CA GLU A 398 5.06 15.32 -0.96
C GLU A 398 6.10 14.19 -0.81
N PHE A 399 5.81 13.18 0.00
CA PHE A 399 6.65 11.99 0.18
C PHE A 399 6.16 10.78 -0.63
N GLY A 400 5.17 10.94 -1.50
CA GLY A 400 4.59 9.85 -2.28
C GLY A 400 3.71 8.90 -1.46
N VAL A 401 3.36 9.26 -0.24
CA VAL A 401 2.51 8.47 0.66
C VAL A 401 1.06 8.86 0.47
N VAL A 402 0.19 7.87 0.29
CA VAL A 402 -1.26 8.10 0.21
C VAL A 402 -1.75 8.75 1.50
N HIS A 403 -2.31 9.98 1.40
CA HIS A 403 -2.66 10.80 2.56
C HIS A 403 -4.15 11.17 2.63
N VAL A 404 -4.95 10.76 1.67
CA VAL A 404 -6.42 10.94 1.70
C VAL A 404 -7.11 9.71 2.30
N CYS A 405 -8.35 9.85 2.73
CA CYS A 405 -9.11 8.77 3.35
C CYS A 405 -8.36 8.13 4.54
N GLN A 406 -8.02 8.97 5.53
CA GLN A 406 -7.22 8.56 6.69
C GLN A 406 -7.88 8.96 8.02
N ASN A 407 -9.19 8.82 8.10
CA ASN A 407 -9.93 9.10 9.32
C ASN A 407 -9.53 8.11 10.43
N ALA A 408 -9.80 8.49 11.66
CA ALA A 408 -9.52 7.64 12.81
C ALA A 408 -10.47 6.45 12.88
N ASP A 409 -11.72 6.65 12.47
CA ASP A 409 -12.80 5.66 12.48
C ASP A 409 -13.75 5.86 11.29
N GLY A 410 -14.87 5.15 11.27
CA GLY A 410 -15.88 5.20 10.20
C GLY A 410 -15.37 4.60 8.89
N ASP A 411 -16.06 4.84 7.79
CA ASP A 411 -15.78 4.19 6.51
C ASP A 411 -14.45 4.63 5.90
N PHE A 412 -14.13 5.93 5.98
CA PHE A 412 -12.94 6.50 5.34
C PHE A 412 -11.62 5.93 5.88
N GLN A 413 -11.61 5.37 7.08
CA GLN A 413 -10.39 4.80 7.68
C GLN A 413 -9.78 3.69 6.81
N GLY A 414 -10.60 2.89 6.11
CA GLY A 414 -10.18 1.67 5.42
C GLY A 414 -9.89 1.80 3.93
N PHE A 415 -10.29 2.90 3.28
CA PHE A 415 -10.28 3.04 1.83
C PHE A 415 -8.91 2.88 1.17
N LYS A 416 -7.82 3.23 1.87
CA LYS A 416 -6.46 3.15 1.32
C LYS A 416 -5.99 1.71 1.05
N GLY A 417 -6.41 0.77 1.88
CA GLY A 417 -6.06 -0.65 1.72
C GLY A 417 -6.51 -1.21 0.38
N ILE A 418 -7.71 -0.80 -0.06
CA ILE A 418 -8.29 -1.22 -1.34
C ILE A 418 -7.44 -0.72 -2.51
N LEU A 419 -7.00 0.54 -2.49
CA LEU A 419 -6.07 1.06 -3.51
C LEU A 419 -4.76 0.27 -3.54
N MET A 420 -4.18 -0.02 -2.37
CA MET A 420 -2.91 -0.77 -2.33
C MET A 420 -3.04 -2.18 -2.90
N ARG A 421 -4.12 -2.89 -2.58
CA ARG A 421 -4.42 -4.24 -3.11
C ARG A 421 -4.44 -4.25 -4.63
N TYR A 422 -5.20 -3.35 -5.24
CA TYR A 422 -5.34 -3.33 -6.69
C TYR A 422 -4.15 -2.69 -7.41
N ALA A 423 -3.42 -1.78 -6.79
CA ALA A 423 -2.12 -1.33 -7.29
C ALA A 423 -1.08 -2.46 -7.25
N GLY A 424 -1.13 -3.33 -6.24
CA GLY A 424 -0.35 -4.56 -6.18
C GLY A 424 -0.70 -5.55 -7.31
N LEU A 425 -1.99 -5.69 -7.61
CA LEU A 425 -2.46 -6.49 -8.74
C LEU A 425 -1.90 -5.94 -10.07
N TYR A 426 -2.00 -4.61 -10.29
CA TYR A 426 -1.43 -3.93 -11.46
C TYR A 426 0.09 -4.16 -11.57
N ALA A 427 0.82 -3.95 -10.47
CA ALA A 427 2.28 -4.08 -10.47
C ALA A 427 2.74 -5.50 -10.81
N ARG A 428 2.00 -6.52 -10.37
CA ARG A 428 2.29 -7.92 -10.71
C ARG A 428 1.92 -8.26 -12.15
N GLU A 429 0.76 -7.81 -12.63
CA GLU A 429 0.30 -8.10 -14.00
C GLU A 429 1.23 -7.53 -15.06
N PHE A 430 1.63 -6.27 -14.87
CA PHE A 430 2.44 -5.54 -15.86
C PHE A 430 3.94 -5.52 -15.54
N GLN A 431 4.38 -6.17 -14.47
CA GLN A 431 5.77 -6.16 -13.98
C GLN A 431 6.30 -4.72 -13.81
N ASP A 432 5.43 -3.80 -13.36
CA ASP A 432 5.72 -2.37 -13.28
C ASP A 432 6.58 -2.04 -12.06
N LYS A 433 7.88 -1.81 -12.30
CA LYS A 433 8.88 -1.55 -11.27
C LYS A 433 8.63 -0.25 -10.50
N ASP A 434 8.15 0.78 -11.16
CA ASP A 434 7.87 2.07 -10.50
C ASP A 434 6.69 1.96 -9.53
N THR A 435 5.67 1.18 -9.88
CA THR A 435 4.58 0.90 -8.95
C THR A 435 5.01 0.00 -7.80
N GLN A 436 5.88 -1.00 -8.04
CA GLN A 436 6.46 -1.79 -6.97
C GLN A 436 7.22 -0.91 -5.96
N LYS A 437 8.08 0.00 -6.42
CA LYS A 437 8.79 0.96 -5.55
C LYS A 437 7.84 1.87 -4.78
N TRP A 438 6.81 2.39 -5.43
CA TRP A 438 5.81 3.23 -4.78
C TRP A 438 5.05 2.46 -3.67
N LEU A 439 4.67 1.21 -3.91
CA LEU A 439 4.03 0.35 -2.91
C LEU A 439 4.95 0.09 -1.72
N ILE A 440 6.24 -0.25 -1.97
CA ILE A 440 7.25 -0.42 -0.92
C ILE A 440 7.38 0.86 -0.09
N GLY A 441 7.37 2.03 -0.73
CA GLY A 441 7.40 3.32 -0.06
C GLY A 441 6.25 3.52 0.91
N ASN A 442 5.04 3.21 0.48
CA ASN A 442 3.86 3.28 1.33
C ASN A 442 3.91 2.27 2.49
N ALA A 443 4.31 1.02 2.22
CA ALA A 443 4.48 -0.01 3.25
C ALA A 443 5.54 0.38 4.29
N PHE A 444 6.67 0.95 3.86
CA PHE A 444 7.73 1.46 4.72
C PHE A 444 7.22 2.55 5.67
N HIS A 445 6.50 3.54 5.13
CA HIS A 445 5.92 4.61 5.96
C HIS A 445 4.86 4.07 6.93
N ALA A 446 4.00 3.16 6.48
CA ALA A 446 3.03 2.51 7.35
C ALA A 446 3.73 1.77 8.50
N TYR A 447 4.79 1.02 8.21
CA TYR A 447 5.56 0.28 9.21
C TYR A 447 6.27 1.18 10.21
N ASN A 448 7.02 2.18 9.73
CA ASN A 448 7.82 3.06 10.60
C ASN A 448 6.97 3.94 11.53
N ASN A 449 5.71 4.13 11.20
CA ASN A 449 4.78 4.93 11.97
C ASN A 449 3.82 4.11 12.87
N LEU A 450 4.00 2.80 12.97
CA LEU A 450 3.32 1.99 13.98
C LEU A 450 3.83 2.30 15.39
N ASN A 451 3.01 2.07 16.40
CA ASN A 451 3.41 2.18 17.80
C ASN A 451 4.40 1.06 18.21
N SER A 452 4.83 1.02 19.47
CA SER A 452 5.77 0.01 19.98
C SER A 452 5.21 -1.42 19.93
N LEU A 453 3.87 -1.59 19.88
CA LEU A 453 3.17 -2.87 19.75
C LEU A 453 2.95 -3.28 18.29
N SER A 454 3.49 -2.51 17.31
CA SER A 454 3.44 -2.79 15.88
C SER A 454 2.05 -2.73 15.25
N PHE A 455 1.15 -1.91 15.77
CA PHE A 455 -0.11 -1.57 15.13
C PHE A 455 -0.38 -0.06 15.17
N GLY A 456 -1.35 0.43 14.39
CA GLY A 456 -1.63 1.85 14.29
C GLY A 456 -2.94 2.12 13.54
N HIS A 457 -3.02 3.30 12.94
CA HIS A 457 -4.17 3.81 12.21
C HIS A 457 -3.84 4.03 10.72
N SER A 458 -4.83 4.48 9.94
CA SER A 458 -4.69 4.67 8.49
C SER A 458 -3.84 5.88 8.06
N ALA A 459 -3.47 6.80 8.96
CA ALA A 459 -2.62 7.94 8.62
C ALA A 459 -1.12 7.56 8.69
N TRP A 460 -0.63 6.94 7.64
CA TRP A 460 0.71 6.32 7.61
C TRP A 460 1.89 7.30 7.71
N GLN A 461 1.68 8.60 7.48
CA GLN A 461 2.70 9.64 7.67
C GLN A 461 2.77 10.16 9.11
N THR A 462 1.87 9.73 9.98
CA THR A 462 1.77 10.17 11.37
C THR A 462 2.14 9.02 12.31
N LYS A 463 3.10 9.25 13.22
CA LYS A 463 3.47 8.25 14.22
C LYS A 463 2.28 7.90 15.10
N ALA A 464 1.95 6.63 15.18
CA ALA A 464 0.90 6.12 16.05
C ALA A 464 1.30 6.29 17.51
N ALA A 465 0.47 6.98 18.29
CA ALA A 465 0.75 7.33 19.67
C ALA A 465 0.67 6.12 20.61
N GLU A 466 1.55 6.02 21.59
CA GLU A 466 1.58 4.90 22.55
C GLU A 466 0.33 4.86 23.46
N ASN A 467 -0.38 5.97 23.63
CA ASN A 467 -1.66 6.02 24.32
C ASN A 467 -2.87 5.69 23.44
N HIS A 468 -2.63 5.23 22.21
CA HIS A 468 -3.61 4.80 21.21
C HIS A 468 -4.59 5.89 20.75
N GLN A 469 -4.26 7.17 20.92
CA GLN A 469 -5.14 8.26 20.52
C GLN A 469 -4.73 8.86 19.17
N TYR A 470 -5.70 8.95 18.25
CA TYR A 470 -5.57 9.67 17.00
C TYR A 470 -6.85 10.45 16.70
N ASN A 471 -6.75 11.78 16.59
CA ASN A 471 -7.88 12.70 16.39
C ASN A 471 -9.05 12.48 17.36
N GLY A 472 -8.76 12.17 18.63
CA GLY A 472 -9.76 11.96 19.68
C GLY A 472 -10.41 10.57 19.67
N VAL A 473 -9.94 9.66 18.83
CA VAL A 473 -10.41 8.28 18.74
C VAL A 473 -9.35 7.34 19.30
N ASP A 474 -9.77 6.36 20.11
CA ASP A 474 -8.92 5.25 20.54
C ASP A 474 -8.81 4.23 19.41
N TYR A 475 -7.69 4.26 18.67
CA TYR A 475 -7.49 3.37 17.52
C TYR A 475 -7.17 1.91 17.93
N SER A 476 -7.04 1.59 19.21
CA SER A 476 -6.99 0.20 19.69
C SER A 476 -8.37 -0.47 19.75
N SER A 477 -9.43 0.31 19.60
CA SER A 477 -10.80 -0.20 19.53
C SER A 477 -11.02 -1.10 18.32
N SER A 478 -11.84 -2.13 18.46
CA SER A 478 -12.25 -2.99 17.33
C SER A 478 -12.93 -2.22 16.19
N ALA A 479 -13.56 -1.07 16.46
CA ALA A 479 -14.13 -0.21 15.43
C ALA A 479 -13.06 0.35 14.47
N CYS A 480 -11.79 0.36 14.88
CA CYS A 480 -10.66 0.86 14.09
C CYS A 480 -9.85 -0.26 13.40
N ALA A 481 -10.26 -1.53 13.54
CA ALA A 481 -9.58 -2.66 12.90
C ALA A 481 -9.50 -2.50 11.37
N PHE A 482 -10.56 -1.98 10.75
CA PHE A 482 -10.60 -1.71 9.31
C PHE A 482 -9.53 -0.69 8.88
N GLY A 483 -9.35 0.41 9.63
CA GLY A 483 -8.30 1.39 9.38
C GLY A 483 -6.89 0.82 9.56
N ALA A 484 -6.68 0.07 10.63
CA ALA A 484 -5.42 -0.59 10.91
C ALA A 484 -5.06 -1.66 9.86
N SER A 485 -6.04 -2.40 9.31
CA SER A 485 -5.82 -3.41 8.27
C SER A 485 -5.28 -2.85 6.95
N THR A 486 -5.46 -1.54 6.70
CA THR A 486 -4.92 -0.90 5.48
C THR A 486 -3.40 -0.99 5.38
N ALA A 487 -2.72 -0.97 6.52
CA ALA A 487 -1.28 -1.15 6.59
C ALA A 487 -0.86 -2.57 6.18
N LEU A 488 -1.69 -3.58 6.49
CA LEU A 488 -1.46 -4.97 6.04
C LEU A 488 -1.59 -5.09 4.52
N SER A 489 -2.64 -4.50 3.93
CA SER A 489 -2.80 -4.49 2.47
C SER A 489 -1.62 -3.80 1.78
N ALA A 490 -1.12 -2.68 2.33
CA ALA A 490 0.09 -2.04 1.83
C ALA A 490 1.32 -2.94 1.94
N ALA A 491 1.52 -3.58 3.10
CA ALA A 491 2.64 -4.47 3.38
C ALA A 491 2.64 -5.74 2.51
N CYS A 492 1.46 -6.24 2.14
CA CYS A 492 1.29 -7.49 1.40
C CYS A 492 1.13 -7.29 -0.12
N ALA A 493 0.96 -6.04 -0.58
CA ALA A 493 0.90 -5.72 -2.02
C ALA A 493 2.25 -5.87 -2.73
N VAL A 494 3.37 -5.85 -2.00
CA VAL A 494 4.73 -5.75 -2.53
C VAL A 494 5.51 -7.07 -2.49
N PRO A 495 6.38 -7.33 -3.47
CA PRO A 495 7.44 -8.33 -3.36
C PRO A 495 8.46 -7.89 -2.29
N LEU A 496 8.99 -8.84 -1.50
CA LEU A 496 9.82 -8.53 -0.34
C LEU A 496 11.33 -8.57 -0.58
N ASP A 497 11.72 -8.89 -1.76
CA ASP A 497 13.10 -8.94 -2.23
C ASP A 497 13.57 -7.61 -2.86
N HIS A 498 12.71 -6.57 -2.80
CA HIS A 498 13.04 -5.23 -3.29
C HIS A 498 13.42 -4.28 -2.16
N TYR A 499 14.51 -3.52 -2.40
CA TYR A 499 14.95 -2.41 -1.59
C TYR A 499 14.61 -1.08 -2.28
N TYR A 500 14.41 -0.03 -1.50
CA TYR A 500 14.34 1.31 -2.06
C TYR A 500 15.56 1.62 -2.93
N GLY A 501 15.31 2.06 -4.16
CA GLY A 501 16.35 2.56 -5.05
C GLY A 501 17.33 1.54 -5.61
N ASP A 502 17.20 0.26 -5.31
CA ASP A 502 18.08 -0.77 -5.85
C ASP A 502 17.46 -1.48 -7.05
N ASP A 503 17.81 -1.04 -8.26
CA ASP A 503 17.41 -1.68 -9.51
C ASP A 503 18.32 -2.87 -9.89
N THR A 504 19.46 -3.04 -9.20
CA THR A 504 20.47 -4.04 -9.55
C THR A 504 20.54 -5.20 -8.58
N ALA A 505 19.99 -5.06 -7.38
CA ALA A 505 19.98 -6.10 -6.37
C ALA A 505 18.71 -6.96 -6.46
N MET A 506 18.52 -7.68 -7.56
CA MET A 506 18.12 -9.06 -7.40
C MET A 506 19.35 -9.77 -6.80
N ARG A 507 19.65 -9.52 -5.54
CA ARG A 507 20.40 -10.50 -4.77
C ARG A 507 19.47 -11.70 -4.72
N GLU A 508 19.77 -12.71 -5.54
CA GLU A 508 19.46 -14.07 -5.16
C GLU A 508 19.82 -14.13 -3.67
N LEU A 509 18.81 -14.30 -2.81
CA LEU A 509 19.07 -14.79 -1.47
C LEU A 509 20.01 -15.95 -1.70
N PRO A 510 21.18 -16.02 -1.04
CA PRO A 510 22.01 -17.19 -1.18
C PRO A 510 21.06 -18.36 -0.93
N THR A 511 20.77 -19.10 -1.98
CA THR A 511 20.21 -20.42 -1.84
C THR A 511 21.11 -21.04 -0.81
N MET A 512 20.57 -21.39 0.34
CA MET A 512 21.28 -22.20 1.32
C MET A 512 21.55 -23.57 0.69
N ALA A 513 22.37 -23.57 -0.35
CA ALA A 513 23.07 -24.73 -0.90
C ALA A 513 24.34 -24.84 -0.08
N GLY A 514 24.22 -25.58 0.97
CA GLY A 514 25.32 -25.89 1.87
C GLY A 514 24.77 -26.17 3.26
N SER A 515 24.11 -27.30 3.42
CA SER A 515 23.82 -27.91 4.69
C SER A 515 25.12 -28.17 5.46
N ASN A 516 25.64 -27.17 6.14
CA ASN A 516 26.33 -27.42 7.38
C ASN A 516 25.27 -27.45 8.46
N GLN A 517 24.98 -28.62 8.99
CA GLN A 517 24.22 -28.83 10.20
C GLN A 517 24.79 -27.91 11.30
N VAL A 518 24.22 -26.71 11.45
CA VAL A 518 24.25 -25.99 12.70
C VAL A 518 23.32 -26.78 13.60
N GLY A 519 23.88 -27.40 14.64
CA GLY A 519 23.12 -28.17 15.62
C GLY A 519 21.92 -27.37 16.08
N CYS A 520 20.72 -27.96 15.96
CA CYS A 520 19.50 -27.36 16.46
C CYS A 520 19.68 -27.01 17.93
N ASP A 521 19.73 -25.72 18.25
CA ASP A 521 19.72 -25.24 19.63
C ASP A 521 18.41 -25.72 20.27
N ALA A 522 18.50 -26.58 21.27
CA ALA A 522 17.36 -27.18 21.95
C ALA A 522 16.68 -26.22 22.94
N ARG A 523 17.05 -24.95 22.95
CA ARG A 523 16.46 -23.94 23.84
C ARG A 523 15.12 -23.42 23.28
N TRP A 524 14.27 -23.03 24.19
CA TRP A 524 13.02 -22.34 23.87
C TRP A 524 13.27 -20.84 23.79
N TYR A 525 12.62 -20.18 22.83
CA TYR A 525 12.71 -18.74 22.67
C TYR A 525 11.31 -18.14 22.57
N THR A 526 11.13 -16.95 23.13
CA THR A 526 9.94 -16.14 22.84
C THR A 526 9.91 -15.78 21.34
N LEU A 527 8.78 -15.31 20.85
CA LEU A 527 8.69 -14.79 19.46
C LEU A 527 9.60 -13.59 19.20
N GLN A 528 10.07 -12.91 20.26
CA GLN A 528 11.03 -11.81 20.22
C GLN A 528 12.50 -12.27 20.32
N GLY A 529 12.75 -13.59 20.32
CA GLY A 529 14.10 -14.15 20.32
C GLY A 529 14.78 -14.24 21.71
N THR A 530 14.05 -13.96 22.81
CA THR A 530 14.57 -14.12 24.16
C THR A 530 14.52 -15.58 24.59
N SER A 531 15.64 -16.15 25.07
CA SER A 531 15.65 -17.54 25.55
C SER A 531 14.80 -17.73 26.80
N VAL A 532 14.08 -18.84 26.87
CA VAL A 532 13.15 -19.18 27.96
C VAL A 532 13.47 -20.60 28.45
N GLU A 533 13.78 -20.73 29.74
CA GLU A 533 14.08 -22.02 30.34
C GLU A 533 12.80 -22.84 30.64
N HIS A 534 11.72 -22.15 30.99
CA HIS A 534 10.43 -22.76 31.35
C HIS A 534 9.28 -22.12 30.55
N PRO A 535 8.94 -22.64 29.37
CA PRO A 535 7.85 -22.10 28.56
C PRO A 535 6.50 -22.33 29.25
N GLN A 536 5.69 -21.27 29.29
CA GLN A 536 4.37 -21.29 29.95
C GLN A 536 3.30 -21.90 29.03
N SER A 537 2.39 -22.68 29.60
CA SER A 537 1.25 -23.23 28.90
C SER A 537 0.36 -22.13 28.31
N GLY A 538 -0.17 -22.38 27.13
CA GLY A 538 -1.03 -21.43 26.39
C GLY A 538 -0.28 -20.34 25.61
N ARG A 539 1.07 -20.32 25.63
CA ARG A 539 1.87 -19.37 24.86
C ARG A 539 2.62 -20.03 23.73
N LEU A 540 2.91 -19.22 22.69
CA LEU A 540 3.66 -19.63 21.51
C LEU A 540 5.15 -19.34 21.71
N TYR A 541 6.00 -20.34 21.44
CA TYR A 541 7.45 -20.22 21.53
C TYR A 541 8.13 -20.81 20.28
N ILE A 542 9.39 -20.50 20.09
CA ILE A 542 10.25 -21.11 19.05
C ILE A 542 11.15 -22.16 19.73
N HIS A 543 11.13 -23.38 19.23
CA HIS A 543 12.02 -24.46 19.64
C HIS A 543 12.46 -25.26 18.42
N GLY A 544 13.77 -25.51 18.29
CA GLY A 544 14.30 -26.21 17.12
C GLY A 544 14.00 -25.52 15.77
N GLY A 545 13.90 -24.18 15.78
CA GLY A 545 13.56 -23.37 14.60
C GLY A 545 12.09 -23.41 14.18
N LYS A 546 11.21 -24.03 14.97
CA LYS A 546 9.76 -24.13 14.71
C LYS A 546 8.97 -23.50 15.84
N LYS A 547 7.80 -22.96 15.53
CA LYS A 547 6.85 -22.43 16.52
C LYS A 547 6.07 -23.56 17.20
N HIS A 548 5.98 -23.51 18.50
CA HIS A 548 5.27 -24.49 19.32
C HIS A 548 4.33 -23.79 20.29
N LEU A 549 3.06 -24.14 20.24
CA LEU A 549 2.11 -23.80 21.30
C LEU A 549 2.29 -24.80 22.45
N VAL A 550 2.76 -24.33 23.60
CA VAL A 550 2.91 -25.18 24.79
C VAL A 550 1.53 -25.52 25.33
N ARG A 551 1.15 -26.81 25.26
CA ARG A 551 -0.10 -27.34 25.80
C ARG A 551 0.16 -27.89 27.20
N GLN A 552 -0.86 -27.86 28.06
CA GLN A 552 -0.82 -28.54 29.37
C GLN A 552 -0.69 -30.04 29.19
#